data_8d97f4501b43f368fde53c0968893366
#
_entry.id   8d97f4501b43f368fde53c0968893366
#
_cell.length_a   1.000
_cell.length_b   1.000
_cell.length_c   1.000
_cell.angle_alpha   90.00
_cell.angle_beta   90.00
_cell.angle_gamma   90.00
#
_symmetry.space_group_name_H-M   'P 1'
#
loop_
_entity.id
_entity.type
_entity.pdbx_description
1 polymer ?
#
loop_
_entity_poly.entity_id
_entity_poly.type
_entity_poly.pdbx_seq_one_letter_code
_entity_poly.pdbx_strand_id
1 'polypeptide(L)'
;MENTTTTLQVLGRRIHEIRGGSGRPVLYLHSAMGEAVWLPHLTALARHCELHAPAHPGFLTSEGIDEIRDIEDVVDHYLAYLDAMGWERVAIVGLSLGGWIAAELAARHPQRVSDLVLTSSLGIWLPEKPIADIFAVDTRFPERVKRLLFHDVECPAAKLMVSPADMELPDELLVNIMNAFAATAKIGWNPLLHDPRLERILPRVTARTLCLWGDDDRVVPLDYGEKFAKLISGATLRVIPGAGHLLPLEQGDAWVAAVSEFLGA
;
A
#
# COMPACT_ATOMS: atom_id res chain seq x y z
N MET A 1 -17.24 7.46 12.22
CA MET A 1 -16.91 8.66 11.40
C MET A 1 -17.41 8.39 10.01
N GLU A 2 -18.11 9.34 9.41
CA GLU A 2 -18.61 9.17 8.04
C GLU A 2 -17.45 9.28 7.06
N ASN A 3 -17.46 8.43 6.05
CA ASN A 3 -16.58 8.52 4.90
C ASN A 3 -17.40 8.93 3.67
N THR A 4 -16.75 9.43 2.66
CA THR A 4 -17.36 9.82 1.40
C THR A 4 -16.62 9.15 0.25
N THR A 5 -17.37 8.47 -0.61
CA THR A 5 -16.85 7.97 -1.88
C THR A 5 -17.03 9.03 -2.94
N THR A 6 -15.97 9.36 -3.67
CA THR A 6 -15.98 10.38 -4.72
C THR A 6 -15.31 9.85 -5.98
N THR A 7 -15.49 10.58 -7.07
CA THR A 7 -14.77 10.36 -8.33
C THR A 7 -14.03 11.65 -8.67
N LEU A 8 -12.72 11.57 -8.72
CA LEU A 8 -11.84 12.67 -9.13
C LEU A 8 -11.46 12.57 -10.60
N GLN A 9 -11.17 13.72 -11.21
CA GLN A 9 -10.56 13.78 -12.54
C GLN A 9 -9.07 14.04 -12.42
N VAL A 10 -8.25 13.08 -12.84
CA VAL A 10 -6.79 13.19 -12.86
C VAL A 10 -6.32 12.88 -14.29
N LEU A 11 -5.69 13.83 -14.97
CA LEU A 11 -5.27 13.70 -16.37
C LEU A 11 -6.42 13.28 -17.31
N GLY A 12 -7.65 13.75 -17.04
CA GLY A 12 -8.84 13.38 -17.82
C GLY A 12 -9.42 12.00 -17.54
N ARG A 13 -8.91 11.27 -16.53
CA ARG A 13 -9.34 9.92 -16.12
C ARG A 13 -10.10 9.99 -14.82
N ARG A 14 -11.09 9.14 -14.68
CA ARG A 14 -11.87 8.99 -13.45
C ARG A 14 -11.10 8.15 -12.46
N ILE A 15 -10.89 8.68 -11.27
CA ILE A 15 -10.23 7.99 -10.15
C ILE A 15 -11.23 7.84 -9.02
N HIS A 16 -11.48 6.59 -8.63
CA HIS A 16 -12.26 6.26 -7.45
C HIS A 16 -11.48 6.65 -6.20
N GLU A 17 -12.10 7.41 -5.32
CA GLU A 17 -11.49 7.80 -4.05
C GLU A 17 -12.47 7.62 -2.90
N ILE A 18 -11.97 7.13 -1.78
CA ILE A 18 -12.67 7.17 -0.51
C ILE A 18 -11.90 8.09 0.42
N ARG A 19 -12.59 9.00 1.07
CA ARG A 19 -12.00 9.96 2.00
C ARG A 19 -12.80 10.11 3.29
N GLY A 20 -12.13 10.51 4.37
CA GLY A 20 -12.79 10.77 5.65
C GLY A 20 -11.84 11.45 6.62
N GLY A 21 -12.40 11.90 7.74
CA GLY A 21 -11.63 12.66 8.73
C GLY A 21 -11.55 14.15 8.41
N SER A 22 -10.63 14.83 9.08
CA SER A 22 -10.40 16.27 8.92
C SER A 22 -9.00 16.64 9.44
N GLY A 23 -8.52 17.81 9.07
CA GLY A 23 -7.22 18.32 9.53
C GLY A 23 -6.14 18.22 8.47
N ARG A 24 -4.95 17.72 8.83
CA ARG A 24 -3.83 17.57 7.91
C ARG A 24 -4.14 16.51 6.86
N PRO A 25 -3.99 16.80 5.54
CA PRO A 25 -4.19 15.80 4.50
C PRO A 25 -3.12 14.70 4.56
N VAL A 26 -3.56 13.46 4.41
CA VAL A 26 -2.73 12.26 4.32
C VAL A 26 -3.19 11.43 3.14
N LEU A 27 -2.28 11.11 2.24
CA LEU A 27 -2.52 10.21 1.12
C LEU A 27 -2.24 8.76 1.55
N TYR A 28 -3.26 7.91 1.52
CA TYR A 28 -3.12 6.48 1.75
C TYR A 28 -3.08 5.72 0.44
N LEU A 29 -2.04 4.92 0.24
CA LEU A 29 -1.83 4.08 -0.94
C LEU A 29 -1.98 2.61 -0.55
N HIS A 30 -3.01 1.95 -1.11
CA HIS A 30 -3.40 0.59 -0.76
C HIS A 30 -2.47 -0.49 -1.34
N SER A 31 -2.64 -1.74 -0.93
CA SER A 31 -1.84 -2.87 -1.39
C SER A 31 -2.31 -3.41 -2.76
N ALA A 32 -1.59 -4.42 -3.25
CA ALA A 32 -1.95 -5.17 -4.47
C ALA A 32 -3.27 -5.97 -4.34
N MET A 33 -3.78 -6.16 -3.13
CA MET A 33 -5.06 -6.84 -2.90
C MET A 33 -6.27 -6.00 -3.30
N GLY A 34 -6.07 -4.69 -3.59
CA GLY A 34 -7.13 -3.81 -4.05
C GLY A 34 -8.13 -3.40 -2.97
N GLU A 35 -7.70 -3.41 -1.69
CA GLU A 35 -8.51 -2.98 -0.55
C GLU A 35 -8.71 -1.45 -0.54
N ALA A 36 -9.12 -0.88 -1.67
CA ALA A 36 -9.51 0.52 -1.78
C ALA A 36 -10.96 0.71 -1.29
N VAL A 37 -11.25 0.15 -0.12
CA VAL A 37 -12.52 0.25 0.60
C VAL A 37 -12.26 0.78 2.01
N TRP A 38 -13.28 1.35 2.63
CA TRP A 38 -13.12 1.98 3.95
C TRP A 38 -13.10 0.95 5.07
N LEU A 39 -11.90 0.53 5.44
CA LEU A 39 -11.62 -0.51 6.43
C LEU A 39 -11.50 0.07 7.85
N PRO A 40 -11.64 -0.75 8.91
CA PRO A 40 -11.59 -0.28 10.30
C PRO A 40 -10.36 0.53 10.66
N HIS A 41 -9.17 0.13 10.22
CA HIS A 41 -7.93 0.86 10.47
C HIS A 41 -7.91 2.26 9.80
N LEU A 42 -8.52 2.41 8.61
CA LEU A 42 -8.68 3.73 7.96
C LEU A 42 -9.66 4.61 8.74
N THR A 43 -10.77 4.02 9.25
CA THR A 43 -11.69 4.74 10.15
C THR A 43 -10.98 5.24 11.41
N ALA A 44 -10.09 4.43 11.98
CA ALA A 44 -9.35 4.79 13.17
C ALA A 44 -8.29 5.87 12.86
N LEU A 45 -7.54 5.72 11.77
CA LEU A 45 -6.54 6.70 11.35
C LEU A 45 -7.17 8.05 10.98
N ALA A 46 -8.34 8.06 10.34
CA ALA A 46 -9.06 9.28 9.95
C ALA A 46 -9.59 10.11 11.15
N ARG A 47 -9.50 9.60 12.39
CA ARG A 47 -9.73 10.40 13.59
C ARG A 47 -8.63 11.41 13.86
N HIS A 48 -7.49 11.23 13.23
CA HIS A 48 -6.25 11.98 13.46
C HIS A 48 -5.83 12.83 12.26
N CYS A 49 -6.45 12.65 11.07
CA CYS A 49 -6.08 13.35 9.85
C CYS A 49 -7.24 13.39 8.85
N GLU A 50 -7.10 14.19 7.79
CA GLU A 50 -7.93 14.10 6.61
C GLU A 50 -7.33 13.04 5.67
N LEU A 51 -7.92 11.84 5.66
CA LEU A 51 -7.41 10.69 4.94
C LEU A 51 -8.03 10.60 3.55
N HIS A 52 -7.17 10.51 2.53
CA HIS A 52 -7.52 10.32 1.14
C HIS A 52 -6.97 8.99 0.64
N ALA A 53 -7.84 8.09 0.21
CA ALA A 53 -7.51 6.74 -0.24
C ALA A 53 -8.01 6.52 -1.68
N PRO A 54 -7.29 7.02 -2.69
CA PRO A 54 -7.61 6.75 -4.10
C PRO A 54 -7.28 5.30 -4.45
N ALA A 55 -8.13 4.66 -5.25
CA ALA A 55 -7.81 3.40 -5.88
C ALA A 55 -6.77 3.62 -6.99
N HIS A 56 -5.72 2.80 -7.02
CA HIS A 56 -4.70 2.86 -8.08
C HIS A 56 -5.34 2.70 -9.47
N PRO A 57 -4.69 3.19 -10.56
CA PRO A 57 -5.15 2.93 -11.92
C PRO A 57 -5.41 1.44 -12.17
N GLY A 58 -6.61 1.11 -12.68
CA GLY A 58 -7.03 -0.27 -12.92
C GLY A 58 -7.64 -1.01 -11.73
N PHE A 59 -7.66 -0.41 -10.54
CA PHE A 59 -8.34 -0.96 -9.37
C PHE A 59 -9.74 -0.37 -9.22
N LEU A 60 -10.70 -1.21 -8.83
CA LEU A 60 -12.11 -0.84 -8.77
C LEU A 60 -12.57 -0.17 -10.08
N THR A 61 -13.07 1.07 -9.98
CA THR A 61 -13.52 1.89 -11.12
C THR A 61 -12.53 2.95 -11.55
N SER A 62 -11.28 2.92 -11.04
CA SER A 62 -10.22 3.83 -11.47
C SER A 62 -9.72 3.49 -12.87
N GLU A 63 -9.72 4.50 -13.73
CA GLU A 63 -9.26 4.41 -15.13
C GLU A 63 -7.74 4.62 -15.24
N GLY A 64 -7.18 4.42 -16.44
CA GLY A 64 -5.82 4.82 -16.80
C GLY A 64 -4.80 3.69 -16.81
N ILE A 65 -5.17 2.46 -16.44
CA ILE A 65 -4.22 1.33 -16.42
C ILE A 65 -3.63 1.04 -17.81
N ASP A 66 -4.35 1.29 -18.87
CA ASP A 66 -3.88 1.02 -20.25
C ASP A 66 -2.67 1.86 -20.62
N GLU A 67 -2.51 3.02 -20.01
CA GLU A 67 -1.41 3.96 -20.25
C GLU A 67 -0.22 3.74 -19.30
N ILE A 68 -0.37 2.92 -18.25
CA ILE A 68 0.70 2.54 -17.34
C ILE A 68 1.57 1.46 -18.01
N ARG A 69 2.87 1.69 -18.10
CA ARG A 69 3.88 0.77 -18.62
C ARG A 69 4.77 0.19 -17.52
N ASP A 70 5.02 1.02 -16.50
CA ASP A 70 5.89 0.68 -15.38
C ASP A 70 5.53 1.52 -14.14
N ILE A 71 6.33 1.36 -13.09
CA ILE A 71 6.15 2.08 -11.82
C ILE A 71 6.34 3.61 -11.96
N GLU A 72 7.13 4.07 -12.93
CA GLU A 72 7.35 5.51 -13.14
C GLU A 72 6.07 6.18 -13.64
N ASP A 73 5.33 5.53 -14.55
CA ASP A 73 4.03 6.05 -15.01
C ASP A 73 3.00 6.13 -13.85
N VAL A 74 3.09 5.22 -12.87
CA VAL A 74 2.26 5.30 -11.65
C VAL A 74 2.68 6.47 -10.77
N VAL A 75 3.97 6.76 -10.67
CA VAL A 75 4.47 7.96 -9.96
C VAL A 75 3.96 9.23 -10.63
N ASP A 76 4.03 9.31 -11.96
CA ASP A 76 3.50 10.45 -12.72
C ASP A 76 2.00 10.64 -12.54
N HIS A 77 1.24 9.52 -12.47
CA HIS A 77 -0.18 9.56 -12.11
C HIS A 77 -0.41 10.20 -10.74
N TYR A 78 0.38 9.80 -9.72
CA TYR A 78 0.23 10.36 -8.38
C TYR A 78 0.72 11.79 -8.26
N LEU A 79 1.72 12.21 -9.03
CA LEU A 79 2.08 13.63 -9.12
C LEU A 79 0.91 14.46 -9.65
N ALA A 80 0.27 14.00 -10.73
CA ALA A 80 -0.91 14.66 -11.27
C ALA A 80 -2.11 14.63 -10.31
N TYR A 81 -2.25 13.56 -9.51
CA TYR A 81 -3.23 13.52 -8.43
C TYR A 81 -2.95 14.59 -7.37
N LEU A 82 -1.71 14.74 -6.90
CA LEU A 82 -1.33 15.80 -5.95
C LEU A 82 -1.60 17.19 -6.52
N ASP A 83 -1.33 17.41 -7.81
CA ASP A 83 -1.60 18.68 -8.48
C ASP A 83 -3.11 18.96 -8.57
N ALA A 84 -3.93 17.96 -8.90
CA ALA A 84 -5.38 18.06 -8.92
C ALA A 84 -5.99 18.38 -7.56
N MET A 85 -5.34 17.91 -6.46
CA MET A 85 -5.71 18.23 -5.09
C MET A 85 -5.19 19.59 -4.62
N GLY A 86 -4.34 20.25 -5.39
CA GLY A 86 -3.67 21.50 -4.99
C GLY A 86 -2.62 21.31 -3.89
N TRP A 87 -2.08 20.10 -3.75
CA TRP A 87 -1.09 19.79 -2.70
C TRP A 87 0.33 19.93 -3.23
N GLU A 88 1.04 20.93 -2.78
CA GLU A 88 2.47 21.08 -3.06
C GLU A 88 3.28 19.98 -2.38
N ARG A 89 2.89 19.62 -1.14
CA ARG A 89 3.57 18.63 -0.31
C ARG A 89 2.59 17.92 0.61
N VAL A 90 2.68 16.58 0.73
CA VAL A 90 1.73 15.76 1.50
C VAL A 90 2.43 14.66 2.29
N ALA A 91 1.81 14.20 3.38
CA ALA A 91 2.20 12.97 4.06
C ALA A 91 1.62 11.76 3.30
N ILE A 92 2.45 10.72 3.11
CA ILE A 92 2.04 9.50 2.41
C ILE A 92 2.20 8.29 3.33
N VAL A 93 1.16 7.48 3.38
CA VAL A 93 1.14 6.19 4.07
C VAL A 93 0.88 5.11 3.04
N GLY A 94 1.84 4.24 2.79
CA GLY A 94 1.71 3.19 1.79
C GLY A 94 1.83 1.79 2.38
N LEU A 95 0.97 0.88 1.90
CA LEU A 95 0.98 -0.54 2.25
C LEU A 95 1.42 -1.38 1.03
N SER A 96 2.44 -2.22 1.17
CA SER A 96 2.87 -3.19 0.17
C SER A 96 3.15 -2.53 -1.20
N LEU A 97 2.33 -2.74 -2.23
CA LEU A 97 2.41 -2.03 -3.52
C LEU A 97 2.32 -0.52 -3.34
N GLY A 98 1.40 -0.04 -2.50
CA GLY A 98 1.28 1.39 -2.18
C GLY A 98 2.53 1.94 -1.48
N GLY A 99 3.22 1.11 -0.69
CA GLY A 99 4.52 1.43 -0.11
C GLY A 99 5.60 1.61 -1.18
N TRP A 100 5.65 0.73 -2.17
CA TRP A 100 6.56 0.88 -3.32
C TRP A 100 6.30 2.17 -4.09
N ILE A 101 5.04 2.44 -4.45
CA ILE A 101 4.66 3.68 -5.13
C ILE A 101 5.08 4.91 -4.29
N ALA A 102 4.83 4.88 -2.98
CA ALA A 102 5.20 5.96 -2.06
C ALA A 102 6.73 6.19 -2.01
N ALA A 103 7.51 5.10 -1.95
CA ALA A 103 8.96 5.15 -1.94
C ALA A 103 9.54 5.72 -3.24
N GLU A 104 9.01 5.30 -4.40
CA GLU A 104 9.39 5.84 -5.71
C GLU A 104 9.08 7.33 -5.81
N LEU A 105 7.88 7.74 -5.42
CA LEU A 105 7.47 9.14 -5.45
C LEU A 105 8.36 9.98 -4.53
N ALA A 106 8.61 9.52 -3.31
CA ALA A 106 9.46 10.23 -2.36
C ALA A 106 10.94 10.32 -2.81
N ALA A 107 11.46 9.29 -3.50
CA ALA A 107 12.83 9.28 -3.99
C ALA A 107 13.03 10.10 -5.27
N ARG A 108 12.04 10.11 -6.17
CA ARG A 108 12.07 10.85 -7.44
C ARG A 108 11.68 12.31 -7.27
N HIS A 109 10.75 12.60 -6.35
CA HIS A 109 10.18 13.92 -6.11
C HIS A 109 10.19 14.28 -4.61
N PRO A 110 11.36 14.36 -3.97
CA PRO A 110 11.48 14.52 -2.52
C PRO A 110 10.80 15.78 -1.97
N GLN A 111 10.64 16.82 -2.79
CA GLN A 111 9.95 18.04 -2.43
C GLN A 111 8.43 17.86 -2.27
N ARG A 112 7.84 16.79 -2.84
CA ARG A 112 6.39 16.54 -2.81
C ARG A 112 5.93 15.76 -1.57
N VAL A 113 6.85 15.14 -0.82
CA VAL A 113 6.53 14.26 0.32
C VAL A 113 7.08 14.84 1.60
N SER A 114 6.20 15.11 2.58
CA SER A 114 6.60 15.66 3.89
C SER A 114 6.98 14.57 4.89
N ASP A 115 6.15 13.51 4.95
CA ASP A 115 6.31 12.36 5.82
C ASP A 115 5.98 11.11 5.03
N LEU A 116 6.74 10.06 5.25
CA LEU A 116 6.63 8.80 4.53
C LEU A 116 6.47 7.65 5.52
N VAL A 117 5.38 6.91 5.41
CA VAL A 117 5.19 5.65 6.13
C VAL A 117 5.18 4.51 5.13
N LEU A 118 6.12 3.59 5.27
CA LEU A 118 6.26 2.38 4.46
C LEU A 118 5.84 1.17 5.30
N THR A 119 4.67 0.61 5.04
CA THR A 119 4.20 -0.61 5.70
C THR A 119 4.40 -1.81 4.80
N SER A 120 5.20 -2.80 5.22
CA SER A 120 5.41 -4.04 4.46
C SER A 120 5.70 -3.81 2.97
N SER A 121 6.52 -2.79 2.66
CA SER A 121 6.67 -2.22 1.31
C SER A 121 7.39 -3.17 0.35
N LEU A 122 6.86 -3.29 -0.87
CA LEU A 122 7.53 -3.81 -2.05
C LEU A 122 8.57 -2.80 -2.58
N GLY A 123 9.20 -3.10 -3.72
CA GLY A 123 9.97 -2.15 -4.53
C GLY A 123 11.48 -2.36 -4.56
N ILE A 124 12.08 -3.07 -3.61
CA ILE A 124 13.49 -3.48 -3.63
C ILE A 124 13.61 -5.01 -3.68
N TRP A 125 14.80 -5.53 -3.91
CA TRP A 125 15.02 -6.97 -4.01
C TRP A 125 16.19 -7.44 -3.13
N LEU A 126 15.95 -8.48 -2.33
CA LEU A 126 16.96 -9.18 -1.55
C LEU A 126 17.08 -10.62 -2.06
N PRO A 127 18.15 -10.99 -2.77
CA PRO A 127 18.30 -12.33 -3.37
C PRO A 127 18.24 -13.47 -2.33
N GLU A 128 18.74 -13.22 -1.12
CA GLU A 128 18.78 -14.20 -0.02
C GLU A 128 17.42 -14.39 0.67
N LYS A 129 16.51 -13.45 0.47
CA LYS A 129 15.16 -13.40 1.08
C LYS A 129 14.13 -12.98 0.04
N PRO A 130 13.86 -13.77 -1.00
CA PRO A 130 12.97 -13.37 -2.08
C PRO A 130 11.56 -13.06 -1.58
N ILE A 131 10.94 -12.04 -2.18
CA ILE A 131 9.51 -11.74 -2.00
C ILE A 131 8.71 -12.96 -2.46
N ALA A 132 7.65 -13.31 -1.70
CA ALA A 132 6.75 -14.37 -2.15
C ALA A 132 6.05 -13.96 -3.45
N ASP A 133 6.02 -14.88 -4.41
CA ASP A 133 5.31 -14.65 -5.67
C ASP A 133 3.79 -14.71 -5.45
N ILE A 134 3.19 -13.52 -5.29
CA ILE A 134 1.75 -13.39 -5.07
C ILE A 134 0.91 -13.81 -6.29
N PHE A 135 1.51 -13.84 -7.49
CA PHE A 135 0.84 -14.28 -8.71
C PHE A 135 0.80 -15.81 -8.84
N ALA A 136 1.74 -16.51 -8.20
CA ALA A 136 1.80 -17.96 -8.17
C ALA A 136 1.00 -18.60 -7.02
N VAL A 137 0.29 -17.80 -6.22
CA VAL A 137 -0.49 -18.30 -5.08
C VAL A 137 -1.69 -19.10 -5.57
N ASP A 138 -1.76 -20.36 -5.16
CA ASP A 138 -2.87 -21.25 -5.49
C ASP A 138 -4.06 -20.99 -4.56
N THR A 139 -5.05 -20.24 -5.06
CA THR A 139 -6.26 -19.87 -4.31
C THR A 139 -7.18 -21.05 -3.98
N ARG A 140 -6.95 -22.24 -4.57
CA ARG A 140 -7.64 -23.48 -4.18
C ARG A 140 -7.25 -23.96 -2.78
N PHE A 141 -6.18 -23.39 -2.21
CA PHE A 141 -5.72 -23.68 -0.86
C PHE A 141 -5.78 -22.42 0.02
N PRO A 142 -6.98 -22.00 0.45
CA PRO A 142 -7.15 -20.73 1.19
C PRO A 142 -6.30 -20.68 2.46
N GLU A 143 -6.07 -21.80 3.13
CA GLU A 143 -5.22 -21.84 4.31
C GLU A 143 -3.75 -21.50 4.02
N ARG A 144 -3.26 -21.77 2.81
CA ARG A 144 -1.91 -21.33 2.40
C ARG A 144 -1.88 -19.83 2.15
N VAL A 145 -2.94 -19.29 1.55
CA VAL A 145 -3.08 -17.83 1.32
C VAL A 145 -3.14 -17.10 2.66
N LYS A 146 -3.97 -17.58 3.61
CA LYS A 146 -4.04 -17.01 4.96
C LYS A 146 -2.68 -16.99 5.65
N ARG A 147 -1.98 -18.14 5.65
CA ARG A 147 -0.64 -18.26 6.26
C ARG A 147 0.41 -17.36 5.62
N LEU A 148 0.26 -17.04 4.35
CA LEU A 148 1.16 -16.12 3.66
C LEU A 148 0.92 -14.67 4.11
N LEU A 149 -0.36 -14.27 4.23
CA LEU A 149 -0.76 -12.89 4.47
C LEU A 149 -0.85 -12.51 5.95
N PHE A 150 -1.16 -13.47 6.83
CA PHE A 150 -1.46 -13.24 8.24
C PHE A 150 -0.60 -14.11 9.15
N HIS A 151 -0.24 -13.57 10.30
CA HIS A 151 0.37 -14.33 11.39
C HIS A 151 -0.67 -15.27 12.02
N ASP A 152 -1.82 -14.71 12.42
CA ASP A 152 -2.96 -15.47 12.96
C ASP A 152 -3.99 -15.71 11.84
N VAL A 153 -4.01 -16.96 11.34
CA VAL A 153 -4.96 -17.40 10.29
C VAL A 153 -6.42 -17.41 10.75
N GLU A 154 -6.66 -17.35 12.07
CA GLU A 154 -7.98 -17.33 12.68
C GLU A 154 -8.49 -15.92 12.99
N CYS A 155 -7.68 -14.89 12.75
CA CYS A 155 -8.09 -13.51 12.98
C CYS A 155 -9.28 -13.12 12.08
N PRO A 156 -10.13 -12.15 12.49
CA PRO A 156 -11.29 -11.74 11.71
C PRO A 156 -10.97 -11.30 10.30
N ALA A 157 -9.83 -10.62 10.11
CA ALA A 157 -9.41 -10.15 8.79
C ALA A 157 -9.04 -11.31 7.85
N ALA A 158 -8.33 -12.33 8.34
CA ALA A 158 -7.99 -13.52 7.56
C ALA A 158 -9.25 -14.27 7.09
N LYS A 159 -10.25 -14.38 7.97
CA LYS A 159 -11.54 -15.02 7.66
C LYS A 159 -12.37 -14.23 6.64
N LEU A 160 -12.29 -12.89 6.71
CA LEU A 160 -13.04 -12.02 5.81
C LEU A 160 -12.40 -11.94 4.42
N MET A 161 -11.07 -11.83 4.35
CA MET A 161 -10.35 -11.56 3.10
C MET A 161 -10.03 -12.81 2.29
N VAL A 162 -9.95 -13.96 2.94
CA VAL A 162 -9.64 -15.24 2.27
C VAL A 162 -10.82 -16.17 2.42
N SER A 163 -11.66 -16.19 1.40
CA SER A 163 -12.85 -17.01 1.36
C SER A 163 -12.51 -18.51 1.32
N PRO A 164 -13.37 -19.39 1.89
CA PRO A 164 -13.28 -20.83 1.69
C PRO A 164 -13.27 -21.20 0.21
N ALA A 165 -12.57 -22.30 -0.15
CA ALA A 165 -12.41 -22.72 -1.54
C ALA A 165 -13.73 -23.11 -2.24
N ASP A 166 -14.74 -23.46 -1.47
CA ASP A 166 -16.10 -23.85 -1.93
C ASP A 166 -17.10 -22.70 -1.91
N MET A 167 -16.66 -21.50 -1.53
CA MET A 167 -17.52 -20.32 -1.49
C MET A 167 -17.61 -19.67 -2.88
N GLU A 168 -18.82 -19.54 -3.41
CA GLU A 168 -19.06 -18.73 -4.60
C GLU A 168 -18.99 -17.25 -4.24
N LEU A 169 -18.07 -16.53 -4.88
CA LEU A 169 -17.94 -15.08 -4.74
C LEU A 169 -18.89 -14.38 -5.74
N PRO A 170 -19.47 -13.24 -5.37
CA PRO A 170 -20.21 -12.41 -6.32
C PRO A 170 -19.34 -12.04 -7.53
N ASP A 171 -19.92 -12.05 -8.73
CA ASP A 171 -19.22 -11.77 -10.00
C ASP A 171 -18.47 -10.42 -9.95
N GLU A 172 -19.09 -9.39 -9.37
CA GLU A 172 -18.46 -8.07 -9.21
C GLU A 172 -17.17 -8.14 -8.37
N LEU A 173 -17.18 -8.91 -7.29
CA LEU A 173 -16.00 -9.08 -6.44
C LEU A 173 -14.90 -9.85 -7.18
N LEU A 174 -15.26 -10.90 -7.92
CA LEU A 174 -14.33 -11.65 -8.76
C LEU A 174 -13.68 -10.77 -9.82
N VAL A 175 -14.46 -9.95 -10.51
CA VAL A 175 -13.97 -8.99 -11.51
C VAL A 175 -13.01 -7.99 -10.86
N ASN A 176 -13.33 -7.45 -9.68
CA ASN A 176 -12.46 -6.52 -8.96
C ASN A 176 -11.13 -7.18 -8.55
N ILE A 177 -11.16 -8.42 -8.07
CA ILE A 177 -9.96 -9.18 -7.73
C ILE A 177 -9.11 -9.42 -8.99
N MET A 178 -9.71 -9.86 -10.07
CA MET A 178 -9.02 -10.11 -11.35
C MET A 178 -8.38 -8.82 -11.89
N ASN A 179 -9.10 -7.69 -11.85
CA ASN A 179 -8.57 -6.40 -12.26
C ASN A 179 -7.40 -5.95 -11.39
N ALA A 180 -7.49 -6.13 -10.07
CA ALA A 180 -6.41 -5.80 -9.14
C ALA A 180 -5.13 -6.61 -9.44
N PHE A 181 -5.27 -7.93 -9.68
CA PHE A 181 -4.16 -8.78 -10.09
C PHE A 181 -3.57 -8.37 -11.44
N ALA A 182 -4.41 -8.10 -12.44
CA ALA A 182 -3.98 -7.67 -13.77
C ALA A 182 -3.24 -6.32 -13.72
N ALA A 183 -3.76 -5.34 -12.96
CA ALA A 183 -3.12 -4.06 -12.77
C ALA A 183 -1.78 -4.19 -12.04
N THR A 184 -1.74 -4.98 -10.96
CA THR A 184 -0.50 -5.25 -10.22
C THR A 184 0.54 -5.93 -11.12
N ALA A 185 0.14 -6.93 -11.91
CA ALA A 185 1.03 -7.60 -12.86
C ALA A 185 1.57 -6.61 -13.92
N LYS A 186 0.75 -5.70 -14.41
CA LYS A 186 1.21 -4.68 -15.37
C LYS A 186 2.26 -3.75 -14.78
N ILE A 187 2.16 -3.41 -13.50
CA ILE A 187 3.10 -2.54 -12.79
C ILE A 187 4.39 -3.28 -12.40
N GLY A 188 4.28 -4.53 -11.93
CA GLY A 188 5.36 -5.22 -11.23
C GLY A 188 5.58 -6.68 -11.63
N TRP A 189 5.31 -7.10 -12.88
CA TRP A 189 5.59 -8.45 -13.34
C TRP A 189 7.07 -8.70 -13.62
N ASN A 190 7.74 -7.74 -14.26
CA ASN A 190 9.14 -7.90 -14.67
C ASN A 190 9.91 -6.57 -14.61
N PRO A 191 10.81 -6.40 -13.65
CA PRO A 191 11.17 -7.35 -12.57
C PRO A 191 10.03 -7.58 -11.57
N LEU A 192 10.00 -8.78 -10.96
CA LEU A 192 8.93 -9.17 -10.04
C LEU A 192 8.89 -8.26 -8.82
N LEU A 193 7.86 -7.42 -8.72
CA LEU A 193 7.48 -6.59 -7.57
C LEU A 193 8.61 -5.67 -7.04
N HIS A 194 9.55 -5.26 -7.91
CA HIS A 194 10.59 -4.30 -7.55
C HIS A 194 11.10 -3.47 -8.74
N ASP A 195 11.73 -2.33 -8.46
CA ASP A 195 12.54 -1.58 -9.43
C ASP A 195 14.02 -1.66 -9.03
N PRO A 196 14.90 -2.23 -9.87
CA PRO A 196 16.34 -2.29 -9.59
C PRO A 196 17.00 -0.91 -9.43
N ARG A 197 16.34 0.16 -9.87
CA ARG A 197 16.83 1.54 -9.73
C ARG A 197 16.50 2.13 -8.36
N LEU A 198 15.43 1.64 -7.68
CA LEU A 198 14.93 2.22 -6.45
C LEU A 198 15.99 2.27 -5.35
N GLU A 199 16.73 1.19 -5.12
CA GLU A 199 17.81 1.18 -4.12
C GLU A 199 18.83 2.30 -4.29
N ARG A 200 19.12 2.69 -5.54
CA ARG A 200 20.11 3.75 -5.85
C ARG A 200 19.56 5.15 -5.58
N ILE A 201 18.25 5.32 -5.62
CA ILE A 201 17.60 6.63 -5.48
C ILE A 201 16.98 6.85 -4.09
N LEU A 202 16.74 5.80 -3.29
CA LEU A 202 16.24 5.91 -1.90
C LEU A 202 17.04 6.89 -1.02
N PRO A 203 18.38 7.04 -1.15
CA PRO A 203 19.12 8.08 -0.42
C PRO A 203 18.71 9.52 -0.74
N ARG A 204 17.90 9.76 -1.77
CA ARG A 204 17.36 11.10 -2.12
C ARG A 204 16.11 11.45 -1.31
N VAL A 205 15.50 10.50 -0.62
CA VAL A 205 14.32 10.75 0.22
C VAL A 205 14.70 11.73 1.33
N THR A 206 13.98 12.86 1.39
CA THR A 206 14.17 13.89 2.41
C THR A 206 13.02 13.94 3.42
N ALA A 207 11.95 13.19 3.15
CA ALA A 207 10.82 13.06 4.06
C ALA A 207 11.24 12.36 5.36
N ARG A 208 10.70 12.78 6.51
CA ARG A 208 10.76 11.94 7.71
C ARG A 208 10.15 10.60 7.36
N THR A 209 10.82 9.50 7.68
CA THR A 209 10.39 8.18 7.22
C THR A 209 10.25 7.20 8.38
N LEU A 210 9.10 6.50 8.41
CA LEU A 210 8.82 5.37 9.28
C LEU A 210 8.62 4.11 8.43
N CYS A 211 9.42 3.08 8.68
CA CYS A 211 9.20 1.74 8.16
C CYS A 211 8.45 0.93 9.22
N LEU A 212 7.30 0.36 8.86
CA LEU A 212 6.47 -0.48 9.73
C LEU A 212 6.40 -1.89 9.17
N TRP A 213 6.75 -2.88 9.98
CA TRP A 213 6.75 -4.29 9.59
C TRP A 213 6.17 -5.18 10.67
N GLY A 214 5.49 -6.24 10.22
CA GLY A 214 5.19 -7.38 11.08
C GLY A 214 6.42 -8.27 11.25
N ASP A 215 6.60 -8.87 12.43
CA ASP A 215 7.71 -9.80 12.69
C ASP A 215 7.56 -11.14 11.96
N ASP A 216 6.38 -11.45 11.46
CA ASP A 216 6.05 -12.67 10.71
C ASP A 216 5.51 -12.36 9.30
N ASP A 217 6.01 -11.30 8.64
CA ASP A 217 5.67 -11.01 7.25
C ASP A 217 6.34 -12.04 6.32
N ARG A 218 5.51 -12.92 5.76
CA ARG A 218 5.93 -14.02 4.89
C ARG A 218 5.84 -13.68 3.40
N VAL A 219 5.32 -12.50 3.05
CA VAL A 219 5.31 -11.97 1.68
C VAL A 219 6.55 -11.13 1.44
N VAL A 220 6.77 -10.13 2.29
CA VAL A 220 7.93 -9.22 2.25
C VAL A 220 8.63 -9.32 3.60
N PRO A 221 9.65 -10.17 3.73
CA PRO A 221 10.31 -10.40 5.01
C PRO A 221 10.81 -9.12 5.71
N LEU A 222 10.88 -9.14 7.04
CA LEU A 222 11.34 -8.01 7.86
C LEU A 222 12.68 -7.42 7.39
N ASP A 223 13.55 -8.26 6.83
CA ASP A 223 14.85 -7.85 6.24
C ASP A 223 14.70 -6.69 5.23
N TYR A 224 13.55 -6.60 4.55
CA TYR A 224 13.25 -5.48 3.62
C TYR A 224 13.02 -4.17 4.38
N GLY A 225 12.31 -4.22 5.51
CA GLY A 225 12.11 -3.06 6.38
C GLY A 225 13.43 -2.54 6.92
N GLU A 226 14.34 -3.44 7.34
CA GLU A 226 15.69 -3.09 7.76
C GLU A 226 16.49 -2.45 6.63
N LYS A 227 16.37 -2.99 5.41
CA LYS A 227 17.05 -2.45 4.22
C LYS A 227 16.52 -1.05 3.86
N PHE A 228 15.20 -0.82 3.85
CA PHE A 228 14.61 0.50 3.62
C PHE A 228 15.10 1.50 4.67
N ALA A 229 15.05 1.14 5.96
CA ALA A 229 15.51 2.01 7.03
C ALA A 229 17.02 2.33 6.94
N LYS A 230 17.82 1.42 6.42
CA LYS A 230 19.25 1.64 6.17
C LYS A 230 19.52 2.56 4.98
N LEU A 231 18.73 2.48 3.91
CA LEU A 231 18.93 3.23 2.67
C LEU A 231 18.39 4.65 2.73
N ILE A 232 17.35 4.89 3.54
CA ILE A 232 16.74 6.22 3.70
C ILE A 232 17.34 6.90 4.92
N SER A 233 18.00 8.03 4.71
CA SER A 233 18.64 8.75 5.80
C SER A 233 17.65 9.23 6.87
N GLY A 234 17.91 8.89 8.13
CA GLY A 234 17.04 9.26 9.25
C GLY A 234 15.75 8.48 9.36
N ALA A 235 15.55 7.44 8.54
CA ALA A 235 14.40 6.56 8.68
C ALA A 235 14.48 5.73 9.97
N THR A 236 13.32 5.46 10.56
CA THR A 236 13.16 4.57 11.70
C THR A 236 12.42 3.32 11.32
N LEU A 237 12.81 2.18 11.88
CA LEU A 237 12.08 0.92 11.75
C LEU A 237 11.33 0.64 13.05
N ARG A 238 10.03 0.35 12.94
CA ARG A 238 9.21 -0.17 14.03
C ARG A 238 8.65 -1.53 13.62
N VAL A 239 8.91 -2.53 14.42
CA VAL A 239 8.40 -3.89 14.25
C VAL A 239 7.20 -4.09 15.16
N ILE A 240 6.11 -4.62 14.60
CA ILE A 240 4.90 -4.94 15.37
C ILE A 240 4.85 -6.45 15.53
N PRO A 241 4.93 -6.97 16.78
CA PRO A 241 4.96 -8.40 17.02
C PRO A 241 3.60 -9.05 16.74
N GLY A 242 3.64 -10.31 16.31
CA GLY A 242 2.45 -11.09 16.01
C GLY A 242 1.65 -10.55 14.82
N ALA A 243 2.34 -10.05 13.80
CA ALA A 243 1.72 -9.51 12.61
C ALA A 243 2.36 -10.07 11.34
N GLY A 244 1.53 -10.39 10.36
CA GLY A 244 1.91 -10.78 9.01
C GLY A 244 1.99 -9.60 8.04
N HIS A 245 1.85 -9.90 6.75
CA HIS A 245 1.95 -8.92 5.67
C HIS A 245 0.86 -7.85 5.69
N LEU A 246 -0.36 -8.25 5.98
CA LEU A 246 -1.50 -7.32 6.07
C LEU A 246 -1.62 -6.73 7.48
N LEU A 247 -0.51 -6.27 8.01
CA LEU A 247 -0.33 -5.68 9.33
C LEU A 247 -1.46 -4.70 9.77
N PRO A 248 -1.94 -3.75 8.93
CA PRO A 248 -3.01 -2.84 9.34
C PRO A 248 -4.36 -3.53 9.58
N LEU A 249 -4.57 -4.70 8.98
CA LEU A 249 -5.79 -5.48 9.10
C LEU A 249 -5.75 -6.43 10.30
N GLU A 250 -4.55 -6.91 10.64
CA GLU A 250 -4.34 -7.87 11.72
C GLU A 250 -4.09 -7.20 13.07
N GLN A 251 -3.25 -6.16 13.09
CA GLN A 251 -2.85 -5.39 14.27
C GLN A 251 -3.19 -3.90 14.12
N GLY A 252 -4.45 -3.62 13.72
CA GLY A 252 -4.89 -2.28 13.33
C GLY A 252 -4.66 -1.21 14.39
N ASP A 253 -4.93 -1.49 15.67
CA ASP A 253 -4.73 -0.52 16.75
C ASP A 253 -3.26 -0.16 16.94
N ALA A 254 -2.36 -1.14 16.90
CA ALA A 254 -0.92 -0.93 17.02
C ALA A 254 -0.38 -0.16 15.80
N TRP A 255 -0.88 -0.49 14.61
CA TRP A 255 -0.52 0.21 13.38
C TRP A 255 -0.98 1.67 13.42
N VAL A 256 -2.25 1.93 13.76
CA VAL A 256 -2.82 3.30 13.86
C VAL A 256 -2.04 4.12 14.88
N ALA A 257 -1.77 3.56 16.07
CA ALA A 257 -1.00 4.25 17.10
C ALA A 257 0.39 4.65 16.58
N ALA A 258 1.10 3.74 15.90
CA ALA A 258 2.43 4.01 15.34
C ALA A 258 2.41 5.10 14.26
N VAL A 259 1.41 5.05 13.33
CA VAL A 259 1.27 6.03 12.26
C VAL A 259 0.87 7.40 12.82
N SER A 260 -0.13 7.46 13.72
CA SER A 260 -0.59 8.72 14.31
C SER A 260 0.50 9.40 15.13
N GLU A 261 1.23 8.65 15.98
CA GLU A 261 2.38 9.15 16.72
C GLU A 261 3.44 9.75 15.80
N PHE A 262 3.76 9.04 14.72
CA PHE A 262 4.76 9.49 13.76
C PHE A 262 4.31 10.76 13.00
N LEU A 263 3.05 10.84 12.61
CA LEU A 263 2.50 12.01 11.92
C LEU A 263 2.31 13.23 12.86
N GLY A 264 2.38 13.03 14.18
CA GLY A 264 2.16 14.08 15.18
C GLY A 264 0.68 14.49 15.28
N ALA A 265 -0.20 13.51 15.13
CA ALA A 265 -1.64 13.69 15.06
C ALA A 265 -2.34 13.07 16.29
#